data_52f0b056e1851eb60226eb5b2668aa53
#
_entry.id   52f0b056e1851eb60226eb5b2668aa53
#
_cell.length_a   1.000
_cell.length_b   1.000
_cell.length_c   1.000
_cell.angle_alpha   90.00
_cell.angle_beta   90.00
_cell.angle_gamma   90.00
#
_symmetry.space_group_name_H-M   'P 1'
#
loop_
_entity.id
_entity.type
_entity.pdbx_description
1 polymer ?
#
loop_
_entity_poly.entity_id
_entity_poly.type
_entity_poly.pdbx_seq_one_letter_code
_entity_poly.pdbx_strand_id
1 'polypeptide(L)'
;MRFSGVLVAGIALLASLGTASTASADPEVGSEQAQILATNFQLPFPCGQSWTGNSNASSAHQSYEIDFNRGDSANADLGDTVVAAAAGTVAISAHQGSTNGFGNLVKIDHGSGWATYYAHLDTRSVSAGQSVSQGQKVGTVGRTSKPGNNISAHLHYEVRQGEGYPGNIRQAVFDGTTFGYPNQTVTSRNCGGATNPYTPTEVCGAGFSVIDSAALGSAGTVYLLYNTANGQNCVVTLKKTSLGQATATSAYLEVQGSARKTDSGNFAYYAGPVKASAPGTCVKWGGKAGSSTYDSLFEHCGS
;
A
#
# COMPACT_ATOMS: atom_id res chain seq x y z
N MET A 1 -68.18 45.93 -10.33
CA MET A 1 -68.80 46.46 -9.10
C MET A 1 -69.01 45.32 -8.12
N ARG A 2 -68.53 45.41 -6.96
CA ARG A 2 -68.43 44.49 -5.81
C ARG A 2 -67.15 43.72 -5.73
N PHE A 3 -66.24 44.20 -4.94
CA PHE A 3 -65.11 43.54 -4.38
C PHE A 3 -65.53 42.61 -3.25
N SER A 4 -65.11 41.37 -3.25
CA SER A 4 -65.20 40.48 -2.12
C SER A 4 -63.79 40.06 -1.73
N GLY A 5 -63.37 40.52 -0.53
CA GLY A 5 -62.11 40.13 0.06
C GLY A 5 -62.16 38.72 0.60
N VAL A 6 -61.08 37.98 0.44
CA VAL A 6 -60.82 36.69 1.07
C VAL A 6 -59.71 36.87 2.13
N LEU A 7 -60.09 36.63 3.38
CA LEU A 7 -59.15 36.50 4.48
C LEU A 7 -58.32 35.25 4.31
N VAL A 8 -56.98 35.36 4.35
CA VAL A 8 -56.10 34.19 4.48
C VAL A 8 -55.61 34.12 5.90
N ALA A 9 -56.04 33.09 6.60
CA ALA A 9 -55.53 32.75 7.95
C ALA A 9 -54.13 32.13 7.84
N GLY A 10 -53.17 32.78 8.46
CA GLY A 10 -51.80 32.25 8.58
C GLY A 10 -51.73 31.15 9.64
N ILE A 11 -51.30 29.98 9.21
CA ILE A 11 -50.88 28.87 10.11
C ILE A 11 -49.38 29.01 10.37
N ALA A 12 -49.01 29.32 11.60
CA ALA A 12 -47.60 29.31 12.00
C ALA A 12 -47.14 27.85 12.22
N LEU A 13 -46.25 27.40 11.39
CA LEU A 13 -45.58 26.10 11.56
C LEU A 13 -44.37 26.31 12.43
N LEU A 14 -44.39 25.76 13.65
CA LEU A 14 -43.23 25.68 14.54
C LEU A 14 -42.25 24.62 13.97
N ALA A 15 -41.15 25.04 13.37
CA ALA A 15 -40.06 24.16 12.96
C ALA A 15 -39.20 23.82 14.20
N SER A 16 -39.23 22.58 14.64
CA SER A 16 -38.29 22.05 15.62
C SER A 16 -36.91 21.93 14.96
N LEU A 17 -35.92 22.72 15.40
CA LEU A 17 -34.52 22.51 15.03
C LEU A 17 -34.02 21.23 15.69
N GLY A 18 -33.99 20.16 14.90
CA GLY A 18 -33.17 18.99 15.22
C GLY A 18 -31.71 19.33 14.98
N THR A 19 -30.90 19.33 16.01
CA THR A 19 -29.45 19.41 15.88
C THR A 19 -28.94 18.13 15.23
N ALA A 20 -28.69 18.18 13.91
CA ALA A 20 -27.95 17.16 13.22
C ALA A 20 -26.51 17.18 13.74
N SER A 21 -26.11 16.12 14.45
CA SER A 21 -24.72 15.85 14.79
C SER A 21 -23.97 15.62 13.47
N THR A 22 -23.18 16.58 13.04
CA THR A 22 -22.27 16.41 11.92
C THR A 22 -21.19 15.43 12.37
N ALA A 23 -21.26 14.19 11.90
CA ALA A 23 -20.11 13.32 11.91
C ALA A 23 -18.99 14.03 11.15
N SER A 24 -17.89 14.34 11.83
CA SER A 24 -16.69 14.86 11.20
C SER A 24 -16.22 13.82 10.20
N ALA A 25 -16.37 14.10 8.90
CA ALA A 25 -15.69 13.34 7.87
C ALA A 25 -14.19 13.51 8.11
N ASP A 26 -13.47 12.39 8.19
CA ASP A 26 -12.01 12.41 8.13
C ASP A 26 -11.57 13.27 6.94
N PRO A 27 -10.55 14.13 7.11
CA PRO A 27 -10.02 14.86 5.98
C PRO A 27 -9.53 13.85 4.94
N GLU A 28 -9.90 14.08 3.67
CA GLU A 28 -9.42 13.33 2.52
C GLU A 28 -7.89 13.45 2.38
N VAL A 29 -7.16 12.80 3.27
CA VAL A 29 -5.71 12.60 3.16
C VAL A 29 -5.40 11.50 2.12
N GLY A 30 -6.45 10.81 1.63
CA GLY A 30 -6.28 9.60 0.82
C GLY A 30 -5.79 9.82 -0.61
N SER A 31 -6.02 10.96 -1.27
CA SER A 31 -5.72 11.09 -2.70
C SER A 31 -4.31 11.61 -2.99
N GLU A 32 -3.82 12.59 -2.26
CA GLU A 32 -2.47 13.12 -2.50
C GLU A 32 -1.36 12.20 -1.97
N GLN A 33 -1.53 11.60 -0.78
CA GLN A 33 -0.55 10.63 -0.26
C GLN A 33 -0.57 9.31 -1.04
N ALA A 34 -1.74 8.85 -1.51
CA ALA A 34 -1.79 7.69 -2.41
C ALA A 34 -1.12 7.98 -3.76
N GLN A 35 -1.23 9.20 -4.30
CA GLN A 35 -0.51 9.61 -5.51
C GLN A 35 1.00 9.71 -5.30
N ILE A 36 1.47 10.25 -4.17
CA ILE A 36 2.90 10.32 -3.85
C ILE A 36 3.48 8.92 -3.68
N LEU A 37 2.76 7.98 -3.04
CA LEU A 37 3.17 6.59 -2.90
C LEU A 37 3.12 5.82 -4.21
N ALA A 38 2.20 6.14 -5.13
CA ALA A 38 2.10 5.50 -6.43
C ALA A 38 3.23 5.90 -7.40
N THR A 39 3.93 7.01 -7.14
CA THR A 39 5.09 7.47 -7.94
C THR A 39 6.44 7.14 -7.30
N ASN A 40 6.47 6.72 -6.04
CA ASN A 40 7.69 6.38 -5.31
C ASN A 40 7.89 4.87 -5.27
N PHE A 41 8.37 4.31 -6.35
CA PHE A 41 8.68 2.90 -6.44
C PHE A 41 9.99 2.56 -5.74
N GLN A 42 10.16 1.31 -5.33
CA GLN A 42 11.44 0.76 -4.91
C GLN A 42 12.13 0.07 -6.08
N LEU A 43 13.45 -0.08 -6.02
CA LEU A 43 14.19 -0.85 -7.02
C LEU A 43 13.62 -2.29 -7.07
N PRO A 44 13.44 -2.90 -8.27
CA PRO A 44 12.78 -4.20 -8.40
C PRO A 44 13.64 -5.40 -7.99
N PHE A 45 14.53 -5.21 -7.03
CA PHE A 45 15.48 -6.23 -6.54
C PHE A 45 15.51 -6.30 -5.02
N PRO A 46 15.94 -7.44 -4.43
CA PRO A 46 16.09 -7.57 -2.99
C PRO A 46 17.01 -6.50 -2.38
N CYS A 47 16.71 -6.14 -1.14
CA CYS A 47 17.44 -5.16 -0.35
C CYS A 47 18.96 -5.43 -0.34
N GLY A 48 19.75 -4.36 -0.44
CA GLY A 48 21.22 -4.39 -0.38
C GLY A 48 21.91 -4.80 -1.68
N GLN A 49 21.17 -5.25 -2.70
CA GLN A 49 21.76 -5.58 -4.01
C GLN A 49 21.99 -4.29 -4.82
N SER A 50 23.17 -4.18 -5.44
CA SER A 50 23.49 -3.09 -6.37
C SER A 50 23.32 -3.57 -7.80
N TRP A 51 22.65 -2.76 -8.61
CA TRP A 51 22.32 -3.03 -10.01
C TRP A 51 22.67 -1.81 -10.86
N THR A 52 23.19 -2.06 -12.05
CA THR A 52 23.44 -1.01 -13.05
C THR A 52 22.28 -1.01 -14.04
N GLY A 53 21.55 0.11 -14.09
CA GLY A 53 20.51 0.35 -15.08
C GLY A 53 21.05 1.17 -16.25
N ASN A 54 20.60 0.85 -17.48
CA ASN A 54 20.98 1.52 -18.70
C ASN A 54 19.76 1.70 -19.61
N SER A 55 19.38 2.95 -19.91
CA SER A 55 18.27 3.24 -20.82
C SER A 55 18.69 3.32 -22.30
N ASN A 56 19.98 3.32 -22.58
CA ASN A 56 20.56 3.30 -23.94
C ASN A 56 21.08 1.91 -24.34
N ALA A 57 20.65 0.85 -23.64
CA ALA A 57 21.13 -0.51 -23.85
C ALA A 57 20.82 -1.04 -25.28
N SER A 58 19.77 -0.52 -25.92
CA SER A 58 19.31 -0.93 -27.23
C SER A 58 18.71 0.22 -28.01
N SER A 59 18.90 0.26 -29.33
CA SER A 59 18.22 1.21 -30.22
C SER A 59 16.69 0.97 -30.30
N ALA A 60 16.20 -0.16 -29.78
CA ALA A 60 14.77 -0.46 -29.68
C ALA A 60 14.13 0.18 -28.45
N HIS A 61 14.93 0.67 -27.49
CA HIS A 61 14.44 1.31 -26.28
C HIS A 61 13.78 2.65 -26.59
N GLN A 62 12.68 2.89 -25.89
CA GLN A 62 12.09 4.22 -25.78
C GLN A 62 12.71 4.97 -24.58
N SER A 63 12.47 6.28 -24.52
CA SER A 63 12.93 7.08 -23.38
C SER A 63 12.40 6.50 -22.08
N TYR A 64 13.28 6.41 -21.07
CA TYR A 64 13.00 5.96 -19.70
C TYR A 64 12.73 4.45 -19.50
N GLU A 65 12.81 3.62 -20.53
CA GLU A 65 12.97 2.18 -20.35
C GLU A 65 14.36 1.89 -19.77
N ILE A 66 14.47 0.91 -18.86
CA ILE A 66 15.73 0.62 -18.18
C ILE A 66 16.03 -0.87 -18.26
N ASP A 67 17.19 -1.24 -18.80
CA ASP A 67 17.75 -2.58 -18.67
C ASP A 67 18.69 -2.64 -17.47
N PHE A 68 18.33 -3.43 -16.48
CA PHE A 68 19.13 -3.65 -15.28
C PHE A 68 19.98 -4.91 -15.41
N ASN A 69 21.27 -4.76 -15.10
CA ASN A 69 22.26 -5.83 -15.08
C ASN A 69 23.05 -5.82 -13.76
N ARG A 70 23.55 -7.02 -13.36
CA ARG A 70 24.38 -7.21 -12.19
C ARG A 70 25.49 -8.24 -12.47
N GLY A 71 26.72 -7.94 -12.03
CA GLY A 71 27.90 -8.81 -12.23
C GLY A 71 28.67 -8.48 -13.49
N ASP A 72 29.74 -9.23 -13.71
CA ASP A 72 30.80 -8.89 -14.66
C ASP A 72 30.71 -9.62 -16.02
N SER A 73 29.64 -10.36 -16.25
CA SER A 73 29.43 -11.08 -17.52
C SER A 73 27.98 -11.01 -18.00
N ALA A 74 27.76 -11.23 -19.27
CA ALA A 74 26.50 -11.04 -19.97
C ALA A 74 25.27 -11.82 -19.40
N ASN A 75 25.51 -12.86 -18.60
CA ASN A 75 24.46 -13.66 -17.97
C ASN A 75 24.75 -13.89 -16.48
N ALA A 76 25.51 -13.03 -15.83
CA ALA A 76 25.87 -13.18 -14.40
C ALA A 76 24.65 -13.08 -13.48
N ASP A 77 23.62 -12.37 -13.90
CA ASP A 77 22.38 -12.12 -13.20
C ASP A 77 21.22 -13.06 -13.59
N LEU A 78 21.49 -14.03 -14.50
CA LEU A 78 20.47 -15.01 -14.87
C LEU A 78 19.98 -15.80 -13.66
N GLY A 79 18.67 -15.77 -13.40
CA GLY A 79 18.04 -16.43 -12.26
C GLY A 79 18.00 -15.58 -10.97
N ASP A 80 18.57 -14.38 -10.97
CA ASP A 80 18.47 -13.46 -9.84
C ASP A 80 17.02 -13.08 -9.55
N THR A 81 16.73 -12.89 -8.27
CA THR A 81 15.36 -12.61 -7.82
C THR A 81 14.91 -11.22 -8.25
N VAL A 82 13.72 -11.16 -8.85
CA VAL A 82 12.98 -9.94 -9.16
C VAL A 82 11.81 -9.80 -8.19
N VAL A 83 11.64 -8.62 -7.61
CA VAL A 83 10.59 -8.31 -6.63
C VAL A 83 9.71 -7.14 -7.09
N ALA A 84 8.48 -7.07 -6.59
CA ALA A 84 7.57 -5.98 -6.88
C ALA A 84 8.12 -4.64 -6.36
N ALA A 85 8.17 -3.63 -7.21
CA ALA A 85 8.66 -2.28 -6.87
C ALA A 85 7.69 -1.52 -5.94
N ALA A 86 6.42 -1.88 -5.95
CA ALA A 86 5.37 -1.39 -5.05
C ALA A 86 4.27 -2.44 -4.91
N ALA A 87 3.37 -2.26 -3.93
CA ALA A 87 2.15 -3.07 -3.81
C ALA A 87 1.22 -2.80 -5.00
N GLY A 88 0.45 -3.81 -5.40
CA GLY A 88 -0.50 -3.68 -6.50
C GLY A 88 -1.19 -4.98 -6.88
N THR A 89 -1.85 -4.99 -8.03
CA THR A 89 -2.49 -6.18 -8.59
C THR A 89 -1.79 -6.57 -9.89
N VAL A 90 -1.44 -7.84 -10.04
CA VAL A 90 -0.82 -8.37 -11.26
C VAL A 90 -1.85 -8.30 -12.39
N ALA A 91 -1.63 -7.42 -13.36
CA ALA A 91 -2.49 -7.29 -14.53
C ALA A 91 -2.11 -8.31 -15.62
N ILE A 92 -0.82 -8.61 -15.78
CA ILE A 92 -0.31 -9.60 -16.75
C ILE A 92 0.73 -10.47 -16.05
N SER A 93 0.65 -11.78 -16.27
CA SER A 93 1.71 -12.75 -16.00
C SER A 93 1.70 -13.80 -17.10
N ALA A 94 2.34 -13.48 -18.24
CA ALA A 94 2.29 -14.31 -19.44
C ALA A 94 3.53 -14.10 -20.32
N HIS A 95 3.87 -15.13 -21.11
CA HIS A 95 4.81 -14.96 -22.23
C HIS A 95 4.08 -14.24 -23.37
N GLN A 96 4.70 -13.20 -23.92
CA GLN A 96 4.06 -12.31 -24.91
C GLN A 96 4.11 -12.85 -26.36
N GLY A 97 4.65 -14.06 -26.56
CA GLY A 97 4.73 -14.69 -27.88
C GLY A 97 5.51 -13.85 -28.87
N SER A 98 4.93 -13.68 -30.07
CA SER A 98 5.52 -12.86 -31.14
C SER A 98 5.00 -11.41 -31.16
N THR A 99 4.11 -11.04 -30.23
CA THR A 99 3.41 -9.74 -30.22
C THR A 99 4.37 -8.57 -29.98
N ASN A 100 5.34 -8.79 -29.09
CA ASN A 100 6.37 -7.80 -28.74
C ASN A 100 7.67 -8.48 -28.31
N GLY A 101 8.65 -7.70 -27.86
CA GLY A 101 9.95 -8.20 -27.43
C GLY A 101 10.02 -8.71 -25.99
N PHE A 102 8.99 -8.52 -25.15
CA PHE A 102 9.07 -8.69 -23.69
C PHE A 102 9.30 -10.14 -23.20
N GLY A 103 9.03 -11.16 -24.02
CA GLY A 103 9.13 -12.57 -23.58
C GLY A 103 8.19 -12.85 -22.41
N ASN A 104 8.69 -13.38 -21.32
CA ASN A 104 7.94 -13.52 -20.08
C ASN A 104 7.79 -12.15 -19.40
N LEU A 105 6.55 -11.70 -19.28
CA LEU A 105 6.19 -10.40 -18.70
C LEU A 105 5.36 -10.60 -17.44
N VAL A 106 5.70 -9.84 -16.39
CA VAL A 106 4.82 -9.48 -15.29
C VAL A 106 4.54 -7.98 -15.39
N LYS A 107 3.26 -7.59 -15.41
CA LYS A 107 2.80 -6.20 -15.30
C LYS A 107 2.01 -6.09 -14.00
N ILE A 108 2.33 -5.10 -13.17
CA ILE A 108 1.62 -4.81 -11.93
C ILE A 108 0.94 -3.46 -12.08
N ASP A 109 -0.37 -3.42 -11.81
CA ASP A 109 -1.17 -2.20 -11.70
C ASP A 109 -1.17 -1.73 -10.24
N HIS A 110 -0.78 -0.45 -10.04
CA HIS A 110 -0.66 0.18 -8.73
C HIS A 110 -1.79 1.17 -8.42
N GLY A 111 -2.80 1.24 -9.30
CA GLY A 111 -3.89 2.21 -9.21
C GLY A 111 -3.54 3.57 -9.82
N SER A 112 -4.52 4.46 -9.96
CA SER A 112 -4.38 5.80 -10.54
C SER A 112 -3.68 5.83 -11.91
N GLY A 113 -3.80 4.74 -12.68
CA GLY A 113 -3.16 4.56 -13.98
C GLY A 113 -1.67 4.21 -13.95
N TRP A 114 -1.07 4.05 -12.78
CA TRP A 114 0.33 3.65 -12.65
C TRP A 114 0.52 2.15 -12.79
N ALA A 115 1.52 1.75 -13.57
CA ALA A 115 1.91 0.36 -13.74
C ALA A 115 3.42 0.20 -13.87
N THR A 116 3.94 -0.94 -13.37
CA THR A 116 5.33 -1.37 -13.59
C THR A 116 5.39 -2.64 -14.43
N TYR A 117 6.40 -2.71 -15.28
CA TYR A 117 6.62 -3.81 -16.21
C TYR A 117 7.96 -4.48 -15.88
N TYR A 118 7.96 -5.80 -15.82
CA TYR A 118 9.11 -6.67 -15.54
C TYR A 118 9.19 -7.68 -16.67
N ALA A 119 10.07 -7.44 -17.62
CA ALA A 119 10.16 -8.25 -18.82
C ALA A 119 11.45 -9.09 -18.90
N HIS A 120 11.52 -9.96 -19.90
CA HIS A 120 12.58 -10.93 -20.13
C HIS A 120 12.76 -11.97 -19.03
N LEU A 121 11.79 -12.12 -18.11
CA LEU A 121 11.89 -13.01 -16.97
C LEU A 121 12.16 -14.46 -17.39
N ASP A 122 12.99 -15.16 -16.61
CA ASP A 122 13.16 -16.62 -16.74
C ASP A 122 11.93 -17.33 -16.17
N THR A 123 11.59 -17.03 -14.92
CA THR A 123 10.40 -17.54 -14.26
C THR A 123 9.45 -16.41 -13.86
N ARG A 124 8.15 -16.71 -13.80
CA ARG A 124 7.10 -15.85 -13.25
C ARG A 124 6.54 -16.53 -12.02
N SER A 125 6.63 -15.87 -10.86
CA SER A 125 6.25 -16.41 -9.54
C SER A 125 4.87 -15.96 -9.08
N VAL A 126 4.13 -15.24 -9.92
CA VAL A 126 2.79 -14.69 -9.63
C VAL A 126 1.84 -14.91 -10.80
N SER A 127 0.54 -14.84 -10.54
CA SER A 127 -0.53 -15.02 -11.54
C SER A 127 -1.32 -13.73 -11.74
N ALA A 128 -1.89 -13.54 -12.94
CA ALA A 128 -2.80 -12.42 -13.21
C ALA A 128 -3.98 -12.42 -12.22
N GLY A 129 -4.37 -11.24 -11.74
CA GLY A 129 -5.37 -11.04 -10.70
C GLY A 129 -4.84 -11.16 -9.27
N GLN A 130 -3.61 -11.64 -9.07
CA GLN A 130 -3.01 -11.76 -7.73
C GLN A 130 -2.61 -10.38 -7.19
N SER A 131 -2.98 -10.09 -5.93
CA SER A 131 -2.42 -8.96 -5.19
C SER A 131 -1.01 -9.28 -4.71
N VAL A 132 -0.11 -8.33 -4.86
CA VAL A 132 1.29 -8.42 -4.42
C VAL A 132 1.64 -7.27 -3.50
N SER A 133 2.49 -7.55 -2.52
CA SER A 133 3.11 -6.52 -1.68
C SER A 133 4.41 -6.04 -2.32
N GLN A 134 4.84 -4.81 -2.01
CA GLN A 134 6.19 -4.35 -2.33
C GLN A 134 7.23 -5.35 -1.80
N GLY A 135 8.28 -5.61 -2.57
CA GLY A 135 9.32 -6.57 -2.20
C GLY A 135 8.92 -8.05 -2.33
N GLN A 136 7.67 -8.35 -2.67
CA GLN A 136 7.25 -9.72 -2.96
C GLN A 136 7.91 -10.21 -4.25
N LYS A 137 8.47 -11.44 -4.23
CA LYS A 137 9.04 -12.06 -5.43
C LYS A 137 7.99 -12.18 -6.53
N VAL A 138 8.31 -11.68 -7.72
CA VAL A 138 7.45 -11.75 -8.91
C VAL A 138 8.03 -12.64 -10.01
N GLY A 139 9.32 -12.93 -9.94
CA GLY A 139 10.00 -13.79 -10.90
C GLY A 139 11.50 -13.83 -10.69
N THR A 140 12.21 -14.22 -11.74
CA THR A 140 13.67 -14.21 -11.81
C THR A 140 14.13 -13.56 -13.11
N VAL A 141 15.30 -12.90 -13.07
CA VAL A 141 15.95 -12.36 -14.26
C VAL A 141 16.16 -13.46 -15.29
N GLY A 142 15.87 -13.17 -16.52
CA GLY A 142 16.00 -14.10 -17.61
C GLY A 142 16.51 -13.46 -18.90
N ARG A 143 16.27 -14.16 -20.00
CA ARG A 143 16.59 -13.75 -21.35
C ARG A 143 15.51 -14.17 -22.35
N THR A 144 14.27 -14.27 -21.86
CA THR A 144 13.15 -14.62 -22.74
C THR A 144 12.77 -13.41 -23.61
N SER A 145 12.43 -13.68 -24.86
CA SER A 145 12.01 -12.66 -25.81
C SER A 145 11.06 -13.28 -26.84
N LYS A 146 10.73 -12.56 -27.91
CA LYS A 146 10.00 -13.17 -29.04
C LYS A 146 10.81 -14.32 -29.66
N PRO A 147 10.15 -15.32 -30.24
CA PRO A 147 10.82 -16.46 -30.89
C PRO A 147 11.91 -16.01 -31.89
N GLY A 148 13.07 -16.64 -31.80
CA GLY A 148 14.22 -16.36 -32.67
C GLY A 148 15.08 -15.16 -32.25
N ASN A 149 14.69 -14.39 -31.22
CA ASN A 149 15.49 -13.32 -30.68
C ASN A 149 16.37 -13.83 -29.52
N ASN A 150 17.69 -13.72 -29.65
CA ASN A 150 18.66 -14.09 -28.63
C ASN A 150 19.18 -12.86 -27.93
N ILE A 151 18.89 -12.72 -26.65
CA ILE A 151 19.35 -11.62 -25.81
C ILE A 151 20.16 -12.15 -24.62
N SER A 152 21.05 -11.34 -24.06
CA SER A 152 21.70 -11.63 -22.79
C SER A 152 20.70 -11.48 -21.63
N ALA A 153 21.03 -12.10 -20.50
CA ALA A 153 20.21 -11.94 -19.31
C ALA A 153 20.19 -10.46 -18.86
N HIS A 154 19.05 -9.95 -18.51
CA HIS A 154 18.82 -8.65 -17.88
C HIS A 154 17.35 -8.54 -17.45
N LEU A 155 17.05 -7.59 -16.57
CA LEU A 155 15.68 -7.19 -16.33
C LEU A 155 15.37 -5.93 -17.13
N HIS A 156 14.48 -6.02 -18.11
CA HIS A 156 13.87 -4.85 -18.72
C HIS A 156 12.75 -4.34 -17.82
N TYR A 157 12.85 -3.08 -17.41
CA TYR A 157 11.94 -2.45 -16.44
C TYR A 157 11.36 -1.14 -16.97
N GLU A 158 10.07 -0.94 -16.76
CA GLU A 158 9.38 0.29 -17.12
C GLU A 158 8.42 0.74 -16.03
N VAL A 159 8.28 2.05 -15.88
CA VAL A 159 7.19 2.72 -15.16
C VAL A 159 6.31 3.40 -16.18
N ARG A 160 5.00 3.11 -16.14
CA ARG A 160 4.03 3.73 -17.05
C ARG A 160 2.90 4.39 -16.27
N GLN A 161 2.32 5.45 -16.86
CA GLN A 161 1.12 6.11 -16.34
C GLN A 161 0.13 6.38 -17.46
N GLY A 162 -1.07 5.82 -17.32
CA GLY A 162 -2.13 5.92 -18.34
C GLY A 162 -1.86 5.06 -19.57
N GLU A 163 -2.50 5.41 -20.66
CA GLU A 163 -2.42 4.74 -21.96
C GLU A 163 -1.54 5.52 -22.96
N GLY A 164 -1.31 4.95 -24.13
CA GLY A 164 -0.62 5.63 -25.23
C GLY A 164 0.89 5.41 -25.27
N TYR A 165 1.32 4.12 -25.27
CA TYR A 165 2.71 3.76 -25.51
C TYR A 165 3.24 4.34 -26.83
N PRO A 166 4.49 4.87 -26.88
CA PRO A 166 5.45 4.97 -25.77
C PRO A 166 5.30 6.24 -24.90
N GLY A 167 4.38 7.14 -25.24
CA GLY A 167 4.21 8.43 -24.56
C GLY A 167 3.78 8.34 -23.09
N ASN A 168 3.36 7.15 -22.63
CA ASN A 168 2.97 6.91 -21.26
C ASN A 168 4.10 6.40 -20.36
N ILE A 169 5.32 6.17 -20.89
CA ILE A 169 6.49 5.80 -20.08
C ILE A 169 6.93 7.01 -19.27
N ARG A 170 7.26 6.79 -18.00
CA ARG A 170 7.66 7.82 -17.05
C ARG A 170 9.06 7.57 -16.53
N GLN A 171 9.75 8.65 -16.14
CA GLN A 171 10.99 8.50 -15.39
C GLN A 171 10.77 7.66 -14.13
N ALA A 172 11.61 6.66 -13.91
CA ALA A 172 11.58 5.89 -12.69
C ALA A 172 12.10 6.74 -11.52
N VAL A 173 11.31 6.72 -10.42
CA VAL A 173 11.71 7.31 -9.13
C VAL A 173 11.82 6.16 -8.15
N PHE A 174 13.02 5.93 -7.61
CA PHE A 174 13.27 4.87 -6.65
C PHE A 174 13.60 5.50 -5.29
N ASP A 175 12.80 5.15 -4.28
CA ASP A 175 12.95 5.66 -2.91
C ASP A 175 13.10 7.20 -2.87
N GLY A 176 12.22 7.89 -3.58
CA GLY A 176 12.18 9.36 -3.68
C GLY A 176 13.26 9.98 -4.57
N THR A 177 14.13 9.18 -5.20
CA THR A 177 15.21 9.67 -6.06
C THR A 177 14.98 9.27 -7.51
N THR A 178 14.94 10.26 -8.41
CA THR A 178 14.85 10.00 -9.86
C THR A 178 16.08 9.25 -10.34
N PHE A 179 15.86 8.19 -11.12
CA PHE A 179 16.96 7.45 -11.74
C PHE A 179 17.80 8.36 -12.65
N GLY A 180 19.13 8.25 -12.54
CA GLY A 180 20.09 9.07 -13.28
C GLY A 180 20.31 8.55 -14.71
N TYR A 181 19.38 8.89 -15.60
CA TYR A 181 19.49 8.54 -17.02
C TYR A 181 20.71 9.15 -17.70
N PRO A 182 21.32 8.47 -18.69
CA PRO A 182 20.92 7.20 -19.25
C PRO A 182 21.46 5.98 -18.50
N ASN A 183 22.36 6.16 -17.53
CA ASN A 183 23.07 5.06 -16.88
C ASN A 183 23.38 5.39 -15.42
N GLN A 184 23.01 4.48 -14.52
CA GLN A 184 23.29 4.63 -13.09
C GLN A 184 23.38 3.27 -12.40
N THR A 185 24.34 3.12 -11.47
CA THR A 185 24.33 2.02 -10.50
C THR A 185 23.60 2.47 -9.24
N VAL A 186 22.60 1.67 -8.81
CA VAL A 186 21.74 1.96 -7.66
C VAL A 186 21.72 0.74 -6.74
N THR A 187 21.81 0.96 -5.43
CA THR A 187 21.64 -0.08 -4.42
C THR A 187 20.18 -0.13 -3.97
N SER A 188 19.59 -1.32 -4.02
CA SER A 188 18.19 -1.53 -3.63
C SER A 188 17.99 -1.31 -2.14
N ARG A 189 16.95 -0.55 -1.82
CA ARG A 189 16.35 -0.42 -0.48
C ARG A 189 15.02 -1.15 -0.36
N ASN A 190 14.68 -2.00 -1.32
CA ASN A 190 13.47 -2.81 -1.31
C ASN A 190 13.63 -3.98 -0.34
N CYS A 191 13.64 -3.68 0.96
CA CYS A 191 13.94 -4.62 2.05
C CYS A 191 12.76 -5.54 2.43
N GLY A 192 11.75 -5.63 1.58
CA GLY A 192 10.57 -6.46 1.77
C GLY A 192 9.52 -5.78 2.64
N GLY A 193 8.30 -5.70 2.09
CA GLY A 193 7.16 -5.12 2.74
C GLY A 193 7.23 -3.59 2.84
N ALA A 194 6.31 -2.88 2.16
CA ALA A 194 6.08 -1.49 2.50
C ALA A 194 5.92 -1.42 4.02
N THR A 195 6.75 -0.66 4.71
CA THR A 195 6.50 -0.36 6.12
C THR A 195 5.26 0.52 6.18
N ASN A 196 4.37 0.22 7.11
CA ASN A 196 3.23 1.08 7.34
C ASN A 196 3.77 2.49 7.66
N PRO A 197 3.36 3.54 6.92
CA PRO A 197 3.87 4.90 7.15
C PRO A 197 3.46 5.49 8.50
N TYR A 198 2.52 4.82 9.20
CA TYR A 198 2.04 5.24 10.51
C TYR A 198 2.64 4.36 11.61
N THR A 199 2.94 4.98 12.74
CA THR A 199 3.29 4.30 13.99
C THR A 199 2.09 4.25 14.94
N PRO A 200 2.03 3.28 15.88
CA PRO A 200 0.95 3.22 16.85
C PRO A 200 0.79 4.52 17.67
N THR A 201 1.91 5.15 18.00
CA THR A 201 1.95 6.39 18.78
C THR A 201 1.46 7.60 17.98
N GLU A 202 1.74 7.67 16.69
CA GLU A 202 1.19 8.74 15.84
C GLU A 202 -0.33 8.62 15.71
N VAL A 203 -0.87 7.41 15.52
CA VAL A 203 -2.31 7.19 15.41
C VAL A 203 -3.02 7.46 16.73
N CYS A 204 -2.48 7.02 17.87
CA CYS A 204 -3.07 7.29 19.18
C CYS A 204 -2.82 8.70 19.67
N GLY A 205 -1.81 9.41 19.14
CA GLY A 205 -1.48 10.79 19.48
C GLY A 205 -0.49 10.92 20.65
N ALA A 206 -0.17 12.18 20.97
CA ALA A 206 0.83 12.50 21.97
C ALA A 206 0.50 11.95 23.37
N GLY A 207 1.53 11.50 24.08
CA GLY A 207 1.42 11.00 25.47
C GLY A 207 1.04 9.51 25.58
N PHE A 208 0.73 8.85 24.47
CA PHE A 208 0.51 7.40 24.46
C PHE A 208 1.82 6.63 24.25
N SER A 209 2.01 5.56 25.02
CA SER A 209 3.11 4.59 24.87
C SER A 209 2.55 3.20 24.67
N VAL A 210 3.17 2.41 23.80
CA VAL A 210 2.80 1.00 23.60
C VAL A 210 3.08 0.23 24.90
N ILE A 211 2.07 -0.44 25.42
CA ILE A 211 2.16 -1.31 26.60
C ILE A 211 2.00 -2.77 26.25
N ASP A 212 1.37 -3.09 25.11
CA ASP A 212 1.23 -4.46 24.61
C ASP A 212 1.03 -4.50 23.11
N SER A 213 1.26 -5.67 22.48
CA SER A 213 1.01 -5.89 21.05
C SER A 213 0.84 -7.38 20.73
N ALA A 214 0.02 -7.65 19.72
CA ALA A 214 -0.18 -9.00 19.20
C ALA A 214 -0.08 -9.05 17.69
N ALA A 215 0.62 -10.06 17.17
CA ALA A 215 0.73 -10.28 15.73
C ALA A 215 -0.58 -10.83 15.16
N LEU A 216 -1.01 -10.28 14.02
CA LEU A 216 -2.11 -10.77 13.19
C LEU A 216 -1.54 -11.56 12.01
N GLY A 217 -0.77 -12.62 12.31
CA GLY A 217 0.01 -13.36 11.33
C GLY A 217 0.96 -12.44 10.56
N SER A 218 1.04 -12.60 9.24
CA SER A 218 1.79 -11.70 8.36
C SER A 218 1.02 -10.43 7.99
N ALA A 219 -0.29 -10.36 8.26
CA ALA A 219 -1.16 -9.31 7.75
C ALA A 219 -1.05 -7.98 8.53
N GLY A 220 -0.68 -8.02 9.80
CA GLY A 220 -0.62 -6.83 10.63
C GLY A 220 -0.18 -7.08 12.06
N THR A 221 -0.29 -6.05 12.88
CA THR A 221 -0.11 -6.10 14.33
C THR A 221 -1.15 -5.18 14.97
N VAL A 222 -1.81 -5.67 16.01
CA VAL A 222 -2.65 -4.84 16.87
C VAL A 222 -1.83 -4.41 18.09
N TYR A 223 -1.99 -3.17 18.51
CA TYR A 223 -1.27 -2.55 19.62
C TYR A 223 -2.24 -2.01 20.66
N LEU A 224 -1.92 -2.20 21.93
CA LEU A 224 -2.52 -1.51 23.06
C LEU A 224 -1.54 -0.44 23.56
N LEU A 225 -2.03 0.79 23.71
CA LEU A 225 -1.27 1.91 24.21
C LEU A 225 -1.95 2.50 25.44
N TYR A 226 -1.17 3.11 26.33
CA TYR A 226 -1.64 3.77 27.52
C TYR A 226 -1.06 5.19 27.64
N ASN A 227 -1.87 6.12 28.12
CA ASN A 227 -1.48 7.48 28.43
C ASN A 227 -1.57 7.68 29.95
N THR A 228 -0.42 7.73 30.60
CA THR A 228 -0.32 7.86 32.05
C THR A 228 -0.83 9.19 32.59
N ALA A 229 -0.85 10.25 31.76
CA ALA A 229 -1.29 11.57 32.19
C ALA A 229 -2.82 11.69 32.36
N ASN A 230 -3.59 10.85 31.64
CA ASN A 230 -5.06 10.94 31.64
C ASN A 230 -5.78 9.60 31.84
N GLY A 231 -5.03 8.50 32.04
CA GLY A 231 -5.60 7.18 32.28
C GLY A 231 -6.32 6.56 31.08
N GLN A 232 -6.03 7.00 29.87
CA GLN A 232 -6.65 6.47 28.66
C GLN A 232 -5.86 5.31 28.05
N ASN A 233 -6.59 4.29 27.62
CA ASN A 233 -6.10 3.27 26.71
C ASN A 233 -6.47 3.62 25.28
N CYS A 234 -5.64 3.17 24.33
CA CYS A 234 -5.86 3.30 22.89
C CYS A 234 -5.49 2.00 22.20
N VAL A 235 -6.35 1.54 21.28
CA VAL A 235 -6.06 0.38 20.44
C VAL A 235 -5.98 0.81 18.98
N VAL A 236 -4.94 0.33 18.29
CA VAL A 236 -4.76 0.52 16.85
C VAL A 236 -4.27 -0.79 16.22
N THR A 237 -4.83 -1.15 15.09
CA THR A 237 -4.36 -2.25 14.24
C THR A 237 -3.63 -1.67 13.04
N LEU A 238 -2.32 -1.87 12.96
CA LEU A 238 -1.52 -1.50 11.80
C LEU A 238 -1.39 -2.67 10.84
N LYS A 239 -1.67 -2.45 9.57
CA LYS A 239 -1.44 -3.42 8.51
C LYS A 239 0.05 -3.55 8.20
N LYS A 240 0.47 -4.75 7.78
CA LYS A 240 1.82 -5.05 7.24
C LYS A 240 1.76 -5.44 5.76
N THR A 241 0.58 -5.81 5.26
CA THR A 241 0.38 -6.22 3.86
C THR A 241 -0.75 -5.42 3.25
N SER A 242 -0.81 -5.39 1.91
CA SER A 242 -1.81 -4.61 1.15
C SER A 242 -1.90 -3.15 1.62
N LEU A 243 -0.75 -2.54 1.95
CA LEU A 243 -0.67 -1.13 2.33
C LEU A 243 -1.08 -0.25 1.16
N GLY A 244 -1.86 0.80 1.45
CA GLY A 244 -2.48 1.64 0.42
C GLY A 244 -3.75 1.04 -0.21
N GLN A 245 -4.07 -0.24 0.03
CA GLN A 245 -5.28 -0.90 -0.46
C GLN A 245 -6.31 -1.00 0.67
N ALA A 246 -7.54 -0.59 0.40
CA ALA A 246 -8.64 -0.71 1.36
C ALA A 246 -9.04 -2.19 1.55
N THR A 247 -8.68 -2.77 2.70
CA THR A 247 -8.98 -4.16 3.06
C THR A 247 -9.56 -4.25 4.45
N ALA A 248 -10.34 -5.33 4.71
CA ALA A 248 -11.02 -5.55 5.97
C ALA A 248 -10.04 -5.52 7.15
N THR A 249 -10.18 -4.51 7.99
CA THR A 249 -9.34 -4.26 9.16
C THR A 249 -10.22 -3.78 10.31
N SER A 250 -9.89 -4.14 11.55
CA SER A 250 -10.60 -3.61 12.72
C SER A 250 -9.68 -3.48 13.93
N ALA A 251 -10.04 -2.57 14.82
CA ALA A 251 -9.48 -2.45 16.16
C ALA A 251 -10.64 -2.36 17.16
N TYR A 252 -10.49 -2.91 18.38
CA TYR A 252 -11.49 -2.74 19.41
C TYR A 252 -10.87 -2.63 20.79
N LEU A 253 -11.60 -1.97 21.68
CA LEU A 253 -11.28 -1.80 23.10
C LEU A 253 -12.56 -1.96 23.93
N GLU A 254 -12.48 -2.74 25.00
CA GLU A 254 -13.57 -2.99 25.95
C GLU A 254 -13.04 -2.79 27.36
N VAL A 255 -13.59 -1.84 28.10
CA VAL A 255 -13.31 -1.65 29.52
C VAL A 255 -14.23 -2.57 30.32
N GLN A 256 -13.70 -3.27 31.29
CA GLN A 256 -14.48 -4.22 32.09
C GLN A 256 -15.73 -3.53 32.69
N GLY A 257 -16.89 -4.13 32.45
CA GLY A 257 -18.18 -3.55 32.85
C GLY A 257 -18.77 -2.53 31.89
N SER A 258 -18.12 -2.27 30.76
CA SER A 258 -18.59 -1.32 29.72
C SER A 258 -18.78 -2.01 28.38
N ALA A 259 -19.51 -1.38 27.47
CA ALA A 259 -19.67 -1.87 26.12
C ALA A 259 -18.37 -1.76 25.32
N ARG A 260 -18.10 -2.76 24.46
CA ARG A 260 -16.99 -2.77 23.52
C ARG A 260 -17.15 -1.63 22.52
N LYS A 261 -16.07 -0.87 22.33
CA LYS A 261 -15.93 0.10 21.24
C LYS A 261 -15.14 -0.55 20.10
N THR A 262 -15.57 -0.37 18.88
CA THR A 262 -14.92 -0.98 17.70
C THR A 262 -14.86 0.03 16.57
N ASP A 263 -13.71 0.11 15.92
CA ASP A 263 -13.54 0.68 14.58
C ASP A 263 -13.31 -0.48 13.60
N SER A 264 -14.18 -0.59 12.58
CA SER A 264 -14.18 -1.71 11.65
C SER A 264 -14.63 -1.27 10.26
N GLY A 265 -13.84 -1.60 9.25
CA GLY A 265 -14.12 -1.22 7.88
C GLY A 265 -13.05 -1.76 6.91
N ASN A 266 -13.03 -1.20 5.70
CA ASN A 266 -11.97 -1.40 4.75
C ASN A 266 -11.01 -0.21 4.83
N PHE A 267 -9.82 -0.44 5.39
CA PHE A 267 -8.81 0.60 5.60
C PHE A 267 -7.55 0.35 4.78
N ALA A 268 -6.92 1.44 4.34
CA ALA A 268 -5.70 1.37 3.54
C ALA A 268 -4.46 1.00 4.39
N TYR A 269 -4.36 1.50 5.64
CA TYR A 269 -3.17 1.38 6.47
C TYR A 269 -3.44 0.86 7.87
N TYR A 270 -4.51 1.33 8.55
CA TYR A 270 -4.82 0.97 9.94
C TYR A 270 -6.30 1.10 10.25
N ALA A 271 -6.75 0.44 11.33
CA ALA A 271 -8.01 0.70 12.01
C ALA A 271 -7.74 1.25 13.42
N GLY A 272 -8.61 2.09 13.91
CA GLY A 272 -8.46 2.89 15.12
C GLY A 272 -8.14 4.37 14.80
N PRO A 273 -7.83 5.21 15.82
CA PRO A 273 -7.64 4.85 17.23
C PRO A 273 -8.97 4.60 17.98
N VAL A 274 -9.06 3.50 18.70
CA VAL A 274 -10.18 3.24 19.60
C VAL A 274 -9.74 3.58 21.03
N LYS A 275 -10.35 4.60 21.65
CA LYS A 275 -9.92 5.13 22.95
C LYS A 275 -10.99 4.97 24.03
N ALA A 276 -10.53 4.66 25.25
CA ALA A 276 -11.36 4.66 26.45
C ALA A 276 -10.53 4.99 27.69
N SER A 277 -11.12 5.70 28.64
CA SER A 277 -10.56 5.90 29.99
C SER A 277 -10.81 4.64 30.81
N ALA A 278 -9.77 4.08 31.41
CA ALA A 278 -9.85 2.89 32.24
C ALA A 278 -8.78 2.93 33.37
N PRO A 279 -8.74 4.01 34.19
CA PRO A 279 -7.79 4.06 35.29
C PRO A 279 -8.13 2.95 36.30
N GLY A 280 -7.14 2.07 36.57
CA GLY A 280 -7.31 0.98 37.51
C GLY A 280 -8.34 -0.10 37.14
N THR A 281 -8.76 -0.15 35.87
CA THR A 281 -9.77 -1.09 35.38
C THR A 281 -9.22 -1.96 34.26
N CYS A 282 -9.50 -3.26 34.28
CA CYS A 282 -9.04 -4.17 33.24
C CYS A 282 -9.62 -3.80 31.89
N VAL A 283 -8.86 -4.02 30.85
CA VAL A 283 -9.29 -3.85 29.47
C VAL A 283 -9.16 -5.15 28.68
N LYS A 284 -10.05 -5.34 27.71
CA LYS A 284 -9.97 -6.36 26.68
C LYS A 284 -9.81 -5.65 25.35
N TRP A 285 -8.85 -6.10 24.54
CA TRP A 285 -8.48 -5.43 23.31
C TRP A 285 -8.16 -6.41 22.20
N GLY A 286 -8.17 -5.93 20.99
CA GLY A 286 -7.85 -6.77 19.85
C GLY A 286 -8.16 -6.11 18.52
N GLY A 287 -8.05 -6.91 17.46
CA GLY A 287 -8.25 -6.42 16.11
C GLY A 287 -8.21 -7.51 15.06
N LYS A 288 -8.32 -7.07 13.81
CA LYS A 288 -8.30 -7.92 12.62
C LYS A 288 -7.51 -7.26 11.51
N ALA A 289 -6.72 -8.04 10.77
CA ALA A 289 -6.16 -7.63 9.48
C ALA A 289 -6.27 -8.82 8.51
N GLY A 290 -6.98 -8.63 7.40
CA GLY A 290 -7.33 -9.71 6.48
C GLY A 290 -8.17 -10.80 7.16
N SER A 291 -7.67 -12.05 7.16
CA SER A 291 -8.32 -13.18 7.85
C SER A 291 -7.83 -13.39 9.29
N SER A 292 -6.74 -12.75 9.70
CA SER A 292 -6.11 -12.93 11.02
C SER A 292 -6.78 -12.04 12.06
N THR A 293 -7.06 -12.61 13.23
CA THR A 293 -7.70 -11.92 14.36
C THR A 293 -6.91 -12.15 15.64
N TYR A 294 -7.02 -11.21 16.56
CA TYR A 294 -6.57 -11.34 17.95
C TYR A 294 -7.66 -10.80 18.88
N ASP A 295 -7.86 -11.47 20.02
CA ASP A 295 -8.84 -11.13 21.05
C ASP A 295 -8.22 -11.47 22.42
N SER A 296 -7.84 -10.46 23.20
CA SER A 296 -7.22 -10.67 24.51
C SER A 296 -8.24 -11.17 25.54
N LEU A 297 -7.78 -11.60 26.70
CA LEU A 297 -8.59 -11.64 27.92
C LEU A 297 -8.70 -10.24 28.53
N PHE A 298 -9.45 -10.07 29.63
CA PHE A 298 -9.37 -8.86 30.44
C PHE A 298 -8.05 -8.84 31.18
N GLU A 299 -7.25 -7.84 30.92
CA GLU A 299 -5.88 -7.67 31.43
C GLU A 299 -5.53 -6.20 31.65
N HIS A 300 -4.29 -5.90 32.02
CA HIS A 300 -3.84 -4.52 32.34
C HIS A 300 -4.72 -3.84 33.41
N CYS A 301 -5.03 -4.58 34.48
CA CYS A 301 -5.84 -4.15 35.60
C CYS A 301 -4.97 -3.34 36.60
N GLY A 302 -5.13 -2.04 36.70
CA GLY A 302 -4.50 -1.28 37.78
C GLY A 302 -3.07 -0.82 37.52
N SER A 303 -2.71 -0.57 36.29
CA SER A 303 -1.46 0.09 35.90
C SER A 303 -1.54 1.57 36.05
#